data_88ac0251a81cf5e56039bc82ae37e579
#
_entry.id   88ac0251a81cf5e56039bc82ae37e579
#
_cell.length_a   1.000
_cell.length_b   1.000
_cell.length_c   1.000
_cell.angle_alpha   90.00
_cell.angle_beta   90.00
_cell.angle_gamma   90.00
#
_symmetry.space_group_name_H-M   'P 1'
#
loop_
_entity.id
_entity.type
_entity.pdbx_description
1 polymer ?
#
loop_
_entity_poly.entity_id
_entity_poly.type
_entity_poly.pdbx_seq_one_letter_code
_entity_poly.pdbx_strand_id
1 'polypeptide(L)'
;MSMASNVSDHRAPQDRPSEPRVLRPRRAAPADAVRPTRAEVFLDALRHNLRVVRRAAKNAKVWPVLKADAYGHGAPAVARTLERAGADGFCVALFEEALELRDAGITAPILVMSGHYGTAHDEVLARGLVPVVHDLGQIEAFARAARARGATSPTPVHVNIDTGMARLGMFPEELPLLA
;
A
#
# COMPACT_ATOMS: atom_id res chain seq x y z
N MET A 1 20.71 42.28 -45.06
CA MET A 1 19.52 41.87 -44.31
C MET A 1 19.77 40.48 -43.75
N SER A 2 20.21 40.41 -42.51
CA SER A 2 20.52 39.15 -41.83
C SER A 2 19.43 38.89 -40.79
N MET A 3 18.69 37.80 -40.98
CA MET A 3 17.70 37.34 -39.97
C MET A 3 18.41 36.39 -39.02
N ALA A 4 18.61 36.84 -37.80
CA ALA A 4 19.03 35.99 -36.69
C ALA A 4 17.80 35.27 -36.11
N SER A 5 17.76 33.94 -36.23
CA SER A 5 16.77 33.08 -35.60
C SER A 5 17.08 32.92 -34.12
N ASN A 6 16.18 33.42 -33.28
CA ASN A 6 16.22 33.31 -31.84
C ASN A 6 15.70 31.92 -31.43
N VAL A 7 16.59 30.98 -31.15
CA VAL A 7 16.24 29.67 -30.58
C VAL A 7 16.14 29.85 -29.07
N SER A 8 14.90 29.93 -28.55
CA SER A 8 14.63 29.94 -27.14
C SER A 8 14.89 28.55 -26.54
N ASP A 9 15.96 28.48 -25.77
CA ASP A 9 16.37 27.32 -24.98
C ASP A 9 15.37 27.08 -23.82
N HIS A 10 14.36 26.26 -24.06
CA HIS A 10 13.45 25.79 -23.00
C HIS A 10 14.11 24.67 -22.22
N ARG A 11 15.12 24.97 -21.42
CA ARG A 11 15.56 24.09 -20.37
C ARG A 11 14.44 23.94 -19.35
N ALA A 12 13.87 22.73 -19.28
CA ALA A 12 13.00 22.33 -18.20
C ALA A 12 13.70 22.59 -16.84
N PRO A 13 12.97 23.06 -15.81
CA PRO A 13 13.57 23.30 -14.51
C PRO A 13 14.20 21.99 -14.00
N GLN A 14 15.50 22.02 -13.78
CA GLN A 14 16.24 20.92 -13.13
C GLN A 14 15.67 20.77 -11.72
N ASP A 15 14.96 19.67 -11.50
CA ASP A 15 14.39 19.26 -10.23
C ASP A 15 15.59 19.02 -9.29
N ARG A 16 16.00 20.04 -8.53
CA ARG A 16 17.03 19.88 -7.49
C ARG A 16 16.48 18.89 -6.50
N PRO A 17 17.24 17.84 -6.12
CA PRO A 17 16.81 16.94 -5.08
C PRO A 17 16.54 17.79 -3.81
N SER A 18 15.30 17.70 -3.31
CA SER A 18 14.95 18.34 -2.04
C SER A 18 15.83 17.76 -0.93
N GLU A 19 16.21 18.59 0.06
CA GLU A 19 16.99 18.12 1.20
C GLU A 19 16.37 16.87 1.83
N PRO A 20 17.18 15.90 2.26
CA PRO A 20 16.68 14.65 2.80
C PRO A 20 15.85 14.95 4.05
N ARG A 21 14.57 14.57 4.02
CA ARG A 21 13.73 14.56 5.22
C ARG A 21 14.17 13.39 6.09
N VAL A 22 14.90 13.67 7.15
CA VAL A 22 15.29 12.68 8.15
C VAL A 22 14.01 12.24 8.90
N LEU A 23 13.55 11.02 8.67
CA LEU A 23 12.51 10.41 9.48
C LEU A 23 13.13 10.06 10.83
N ARG A 24 12.70 10.75 11.89
CA ARG A 24 13.11 10.38 13.24
C ARG A 24 12.44 9.06 13.60
N PRO A 25 13.17 8.08 14.17
CA PRO A 25 12.57 6.86 14.67
C PRO A 25 11.49 7.18 15.71
N ARG A 26 10.47 6.35 15.84
CA ARG A 26 9.37 6.48 16.83
C ARG A 26 9.88 6.55 18.29
N ARG A 27 11.07 6.01 18.54
CA ARG A 27 11.79 6.20 19.81
C ARG A 27 13.00 7.06 19.53
N ALA A 28 13.16 8.15 20.30
CA ALA A 28 14.41 8.88 20.30
C ALA A 28 15.54 7.89 20.55
N ALA A 29 16.61 7.97 19.75
CA ALA A 29 17.83 7.23 20.07
C ALA A 29 18.28 7.66 21.48
N PRO A 30 18.75 6.72 22.32
CA PRO A 30 19.36 7.10 23.60
C PRO A 30 20.40 8.19 23.37
N ALA A 31 20.48 9.17 24.30
CA ALA A 31 21.42 10.28 24.18
C ALA A 31 22.89 9.84 24.09
N ASP A 32 23.15 8.59 24.48
CA ASP A 32 24.43 7.87 24.49
C ASP A 32 24.58 6.84 23.35
N ALA A 33 23.78 6.95 22.29
CA ALA A 33 23.94 6.09 21.12
C ALA A 33 25.36 6.25 20.53
N VAL A 34 26.20 5.23 20.75
CA VAL A 34 27.64 5.23 20.41
C VAL A 34 27.87 5.15 18.90
N ARG A 35 26.86 4.72 18.13
CA ARG A 35 27.02 4.51 16.68
C ARG A 35 26.32 5.63 15.90
N PRO A 36 27.07 6.33 15.01
CA PRO A 36 26.49 7.38 14.17
C PRO A 36 25.66 6.84 13.00
N THR A 37 25.44 5.52 12.95
CA THR A 37 24.70 4.86 11.87
C THR A 37 23.25 5.30 11.90
N ARG A 38 22.75 5.82 10.77
CA ARG A 38 21.35 6.21 10.59
C ARG A 38 20.84 5.74 9.23
N ALA A 39 19.55 5.49 9.13
CA ALA A 39 18.86 5.30 7.86
C ALA A 39 18.22 6.64 7.45
N GLU A 40 18.46 7.05 6.21
CA GLU A 40 17.85 8.26 5.62
C GLU A 40 16.85 7.81 4.54
N VAL A 41 15.60 8.25 4.66
CA VAL A 41 14.54 7.91 3.72
C VAL A 41 14.15 9.14 2.91
N PHE A 42 14.35 9.06 1.60
CA PHE A 42 14.06 10.14 0.66
C PHE A 42 12.62 10.01 0.12
N LEU A 43 11.66 10.67 0.75
CA LEU A 43 10.25 10.61 0.37
C LEU A 43 10.01 11.13 -1.06
N ASP A 44 10.81 12.08 -1.51
CA ASP A 44 10.73 12.61 -2.87
C ASP A 44 11.15 11.58 -3.93
N ALA A 45 12.14 10.74 -3.61
CA ALA A 45 12.51 9.62 -4.46
C ALA A 45 11.37 8.61 -4.59
N LEU A 46 10.65 8.34 -3.49
CA LEU A 46 9.46 7.47 -3.54
C LEU A 46 8.35 8.05 -4.42
N ARG A 47 8.08 9.36 -4.34
CA ARG A 47 7.14 10.04 -5.24
C ARG A 47 7.57 9.95 -6.71
N HIS A 48 8.87 10.13 -6.96
CA HIS A 48 9.42 9.97 -8.30
C HIS A 48 9.23 8.55 -8.82
N ASN A 49 9.56 7.54 -8.02
CA ASN A 49 9.41 6.13 -8.36
C ASN A 49 7.96 5.77 -8.67
N LEU A 50 6.99 6.25 -7.87
CA LEU A 50 5.57 6.05 -8.16
C LEU A 50 5.20 6.61 -9.55
N ARG A 51 5.68 7.81 -9.89
CA ARG A 51 5.44 8.39 -11.23
C ARG A 51 6.04 7.56 -12.36
N VAL A 52 7.24 7.00 -12.15
CA VAL A 52 7.90 6.11 -13.12
C VAL A 52 7.07 4.85 -13.35
N VAL A 53 6.69 4.16 -12.26
CA VAL A 53 5.86 2.95 -12.32
C VAL A 53 4.52 3.25 -13.00
N ARG A 54 3.86 4.35 -12.62
CA ARG A 54 2.57 4.73 -13.20
C ARG A 54 2.64 4.96 -14.70
N ARG A 55 3.71 5.61 -15.21
CA ARG A 55 3.92 5.74 -16.67
C ARG A 55 4.07 4.40 -17.37
N ALA A 56 4.80 3.46 -16.75
CA ALA A 56 4.97 2.11 -17.30
C ALA A 56 3.68 1.28 -17.24
N ALA A 57 2.90 1.45 -16.18
CA ALA A 57 1.64 0.75 -15.96
C ALA A 57 0.49 1.24 -16.85
N LYS A 58 0.68 2.36 -17.54
CA LYS A 58 -0.34 2.99 -18.42
C LYS A 58 -1.66 3.23 -17.66
N ASN A 59 -2.71 2.45 -18.01
CA ASN A 59 -4.05 2.58 -17.46
C ASN A 59 -4.29 1.69 -16.22
N ALA A 60 -3.31 0.89 -15.81
CA ALA A 60 -3.47 0.03 -14.63
C ALA A 60 -3.35 0.85 -13.33
N LYS A 61 -4.12 0.47 -12.32
CA LYS A 61 -3.98 1.02 -10.97
C LYS A 61 -2.68 0.58 -10.33
N VAL A 62 -2.04 1.49 -9.59
CA VAL A 62 -0.76 1.23 -8.91
C VAL A 62 -0.98 1.23 -7.40
N TRP A 63 -0.73 0.07 -6.79
CA TRP A 63 -0.89 -0.16 -5.36
C TRP A 63 0.46 -0.48 -4.72
N PRO A 64 1.15 0.49 -4.10
CA PRO A 64 2.40 0.25 -3.39
C PRO A 64 2.25 -0.73 -2.24
N VAL A 65 3.24 -1.62 -2.07
CA VAL A 65 3.30 -2.56 -0.96
C VAL A 65 4.05 -1.93 0.20
N LEU A 66 3.40 -1.83 1.36
CA LEU A 66 3.90 -1.14 2.57
C LEU A 66 4.07 -2.08 3.78
N LYS A 67 4.08 -3.39 3.56
CA LYS A 67 4.29 -4.39 4.62
C LYS A 67 5.63 -4.17 5.33
N ALA A 68 5.77 -4.71 6.56
CA ALA A 68 6.96 -4.63 7.39
C ALA A 68 7.46 -3.17 7.55
N ASP A 69 6.54 -2.28 7.97
CA ASP A 69 6.78 -0.84 8.14
C ASP A 69 7.35 -0.19 6.86
N ALA A 70 6.73 -0.48 5.70
CA ALA A 70 7.23 -0.11 4.36
C ALA A 70 8.68 -0.58 4.14
N TYR A 71 8.96 -1.83 4.49
CA TYR A 71 10.32 -2.43 4.45
C TYR A 71 11.33 -1.64 5.30
N GLY A 72 10.88 -1.15 6.47
CA GLY A 72 11.68 -0.35 7.38
C GLY A 72 11.79 1.14 7.03
N HIS A 73 11.02 1.61 6.06
CA HIS A 73 11.05 3.04 5.64
C HIS A 73 10.05 3.91 6.43
N GLY A 74 9.24 3.33 7.31
CA GLY A 74 8.22 4.06 8.08
C GLY A 74 6.89 4.15 7.32
N ALA A 75 6.04 3.10 7.43
CA ALA A 75 4.82 2.94 6.65
C ALA A 75 3.88 4.16 6.71
N PRO A 76 3.60 4.80 7.87
CA PRO A 76 2.70 5.94 7.90
C PRO A 76 3.19 7.16 7.11
N ALA A 77 4.50 7.44 7.12
CA ALA A 77 5.07 8.57 6.40
C ALA A 77 5.13 8.31 4.90
N VAL A 78 5.52 7.10 4.52
CA VAL A 78 5.53 6.64 3.13
C VAL A 78 4.12 6.63 2.56
N ALA A 79 3.14 6.06 3.27
CA ALA A 79 1.75 5.99 2.84
C ALA A 79 1.17 7.38 2.56
N ARG A 80 1.27 8.32 3.51
CA ARG A 80 0.80 9.71 3.31
C ARG A 80 1.46 10.38 2.11
N THR A 81 2.75 10.12 1.89
CA THR A 81 3.48 10.70 0.77
C THR A 81 2.99 10.15 -0.57
N LEU A 82 2.78 8.83 -0.65
CA LEU A 82 2.34 8.16 -1.87
C LEU A 82 0.84 8.39 -2.15
N GLU A 83 -0.01 8.47 -1.11
CA GLU A 83 -1.42 8.82 -1.24
C GLU A 83 -1.59 10.21 -1.86
N ARG A 84 -0.86 11.21 -1.33
CA ARG A 84 -0.85 12.59 -1.90
C ARG A 84 -0.27 12.62 -3.32
N ALA A 85 0.61 11.70 -3.66
CA ALA A 85 1.16 11.56 -5.00
C ALA A 85 0.25 10.77 -5.95
N GLY A 86 -0.91 10.31 -5.46
CA GLY A 86 -1.97 9.69 -6.24
C GLY A 86 -1.85 8.17 -6.34
N ALA A 87 -1.28 7.46 -5.38
CA ALA A 87 -1.41 6.00 -5.30
C ALA A 87 -2.89 5.59 -5.26
N ASP A 88 -3.26 4.52 -5.99
CA ASP A 88 -4.65 4.10 -6.12
C ASP A 88 -5.13 3.26 -4.92
N GLY A 89 -4.22 2.79 -4.09
CA GLY A 89 -4.44 2.01 -2.89
C GLY A 89 -3.11 1.54 -2.34
N PHE A 90 -3.13 0.73 -1.29
CA PHE A 90 -1.95 0.17 -0.66
C PHE A 90 -2.13 -1.32 -0.40
N CYS A 91 -1.03 -2.06 -0.33
CA CYS A 91 -1.01 -3.45 0.08
C CYS A 91 -0.16 -3.61 1.33
N VAL A 92 -0.67 -4.36 2.29
CA VAL A 92 0.04 -4.77 3.50
C VAL A 92 -0.04 -6.28 3.67
N ALA A 93 0.80 -6.85 4.52
CA ALA A 93 0.73 -8.28 4.80
C ALA A 93 -0.32 -8.59 5.87
N LEU A 94 -0.32 -7.86 6.97
CA LEU A 94 -1.10 -8.14 8.16
C LEU A 94 -2.18 -7.10 8.42
N PHE A 95 -3.21 -7.53 9.15
CA PHE A 95 -4.31 -6.67 9.58
C PHE A 95 -3.82 -5.51 10.46
N GLU A 96 -2.88 -5.77 11.37
CA GLU A 96 -2.30 -4.78 12.27
C GLU A 96 -1.56 -3.66 11.53
N GLU A 97 -0.89 -3.99 10.43
CA GLU A 97 -0.25 -3.01 9.57
C GLU A 97 -1.29 -2.09 8.89
N ALA A 98 -2.43 -2.68 8.48
CA ALA A 98 -3.53 -1.91 7.92
C ALA A 98 -4.17 -0.97 8.94
N LEU A 99 -4.33 -1.42 10.20
CA LEU A 99 -4.81 -0.57 11.30
C LEU A 99 -3.88 0.62 11.53
N GLU A 100 -2.58 0.39 11.56
CA GLU A 100 -1.60 1.48 11.70
C GLU A 100 -1.75 2.55 10.61
N LEU A 101 -1.97 2.13 9.37
CA LEU A 101 -2.20 3.06 8.26
C LEU A 101 -3.53 3.81 8.41
N ARG A 102 -4.61 3.14 8.83
CA ARG A 102 -5.90 3.79 9.10
C ARG A 102 -5.79 4.80 10.24
N ASP A 103 -5.13 4.45 11.34
CA ASP A 103 -4.90 5.35 12.48
C ASP A 103 -3.98 6.53 12.10
N ALA A 104 -3.12 6.35 11.10
CA ALA A 104 -2.33 7.42 10.50
C ALA A 104 -3.13 8.34 9.54
N GLY A 105 -4.44 8.08 9.34
CA GLY A 105 -5.35 8.88 8.52
C GLY A 105 -5.32 8.55 7.03
N ILE A 106 -4.80 7.38 6.63
CA ILE A 106 -4.85 6.92 5.23
C ILE A 106 -6.28 6.54 4.88
N THR A 107 -6.81 7.13 3.81
CA THR A 107 -8.18 6.93 3.32
C THR A 107 -8.25 6.03 2.08
N ALA A 108 -7.19 5.95 1.30
CA ALA A 108 -7.10 5.09 0.14
C ALA A 108 -7.40 3.61 0.48
N PRO A 109 -7.90 2.80 -0.46
CA PRO A 109 -8.11 1.38 -0.24
C PRO A 109 -6.86 0.67 0.27
N ILE A 110 -7.01 -0.26 1.22
CA ILE A 110 -5.90 -1.07 1.75
C ILE A 110 -6.25 -2.54 1.60
N LEU A 111 -5.41 -3.27 0.86
CA LEU A 111 -5.49 -4.71 0.66
C LEU A 111 -4.62 -5.43 1.70
N VAL A 112 -5.22 -6.35 2.45
CA VAL A 112 -4.52 -7.21 3.42
C VAL A 112 -4.22 -8.55 2.73
N MET A 113 -2.95 -8.79 2.37
CA MET A 113 -2.56 -9.85 1.42
C MET A 113 -2.41 -11.23 2.02
N SER A 114 -2.05 -11.35 3.30
CA SER A 114 -1.74 -12.66 3.91
C SER A 114 -2.95 -13.39 4.49
N GLY A 115 -4.15 -12.95 4.15
CA GLY A 115 -5.39 -13.49 4.70
C GLY A 115 -5.74 -12.88 6.05
N HIS A 116 -6.78 -13.43 6.65
CA HIS A 116 -7.25 -13.01 7.95
C HIS A 116 -7.14 -14.16 8.96
N TYR A 117 -6.39 -13.93 10.01
CA TYR A 117 -6.21 -14.88 11.10
C TYR A 117 -7.01 -14.42 12.31
N GLY A 118 -7.84 -15.31 12.87
CA GLY A 118 -8.65 -15.02 14.05
C GLY A 118 -10.08 -14.61 13.73
N THR A 119 -10.69 -13.79 14.60
CA THR A 119 -12.14 -13.51 14.61
C THR A 119 -12.51 -12.06 14.29
N ALA A 120 -11.56 -11.19 14.01
CA ALA A 120 -11.77 -9.75 13.82
C ALA A 120 -12.36 -9.36 12.43
N HIS A 121 -13.14 -10.24 11.79
CA HIS A 121 -13.77 -9.98 10.47
C HIS A 121 -14.61 -8.70 10.48
N ASP A 122 -15.35 -8.46 11.59
CA ASP A 122 -16.16 -7.26 11.75
C ASP A 122 -15.31 -5.98 11.73
N GLU A 123 -14.16 -5.98 12.40
CA GLU A 123 -13.26 -4.84 12.44
C GLU A 123 -12.58 -4.57 11.10
N VAL A 124 -12.20 -5.63 10.36
CA VAL A 124 -11.69 -5.51 8.98
C VAL A 124 -12.69 -4.74 8.12
N LEU A 125 -13.97 -5.11 8.19
CA LEU A 125 -15.04 -4.44 7.46
C LEU A 125 -15.31 -3.03 7.97
N ALA A 126 -15.31 -2.83 9.31
CA ALA A 126 -15.51 -1.53 9.94
C ALA A 126 -14.47 -0.50 9.53
N ARG A 127 -13.23 -0.94 9.34
CA ARG A 127 -12.10 -0.11 8.90
C ARG A 127 -12.03 0.08 7.39
N GLY A 128 -12.99 -0.48 6.62
CA GLY A 128 -12.99 -0.41 5.16
C GLY A 128 -11.75 -1.02 4.52
N LEU A 129 -11.27 -2.14 5.08
CA LEU A 129 -10.15 -2.90 4.53
C LEU A 129 -10.65 -3.92 3.52
N VAL A 130 -9.81 -4.25 2.55
CA VAL A 130 -10.09 -5.27 1.54
C VAL A 130 -9.28 -6.53 1.89
N PRO A 131 -9.91 -7.60 2.36
CA PRO A 131 -9.19 -8.83 2.68
C PRO A 131 -8.87 -9.64 1.43
N VAL A 132 -7.72 -10.32 1.45
CA VAL A 132 -7.45 -11.46 0.58
C VAL A 132 -7.90 -12.73 1.31
N VAL A 133 -8.69 -13.56 0.64
CA VAL A 133 -9.20 -14.83 1.17
C VAL A 133 -8.60 -16.01 0.42
N HIS A 134 -8.44 -17.13 1.11
CA HIS A 134 -7.71 -18.31 0.60
C HIS A 134 -8.56 -19.57 0.56
N ASP A 135 -9.74 -19.54 1.18
CA ASP A 135 -10.64 -20.68 1.27
C ASP A 135 -12.09 -20.22 1.42
N LEU A 136 -13.02 -21.15 1.24
CA LEU A 136 -14.46 -20.91 1.37
C LEU A 136 -14.87 -20.50 2.78
N GLY A 137 -14.22 -21.05 3.81
CA GLY A 137 -14.55 -20.75 5.20
C GLY A 137 -14.31 -19.27 5.54
N GLN A 138 -13.22 -18.69 5.01
CA GLN A 138 -12.95 -17.24 5.14
C GLN A 138 -14.01 -16.41 4.39
N ILE A 139 -14.39 -16.80 3.18
CA ILE A 139 -15.45 -16.12 2.41
C ILE A 139 -16.74 -16.11 3.21
N GLU A 140 -17.16 -17.27 3.74
CA GLU A 140 -18.37 -17.38 4.57
C GLU A 140 -18.29 -16.55 5.85
N ALA A 141 -17.12 -16.51 6.49
CA ALA A 141 -16.93 -15.72 7.70
C ALA A 141 -17.09 -14.21 7.43
N PHE A 142 -16.48 -13.68 6.37
CA PHE A 142 -16.69 -12.30 5.95
C PHE A 142 -18.13 -12.04 5.50
N ALA A 143 -18.77 -12.97 4.81
CA ALA A 143 -20.17 -12.85 4.43
C ALA A 143 -21.10 -12.80 5.65
N ARG A 144 -20.85 -13.61 6.70
CA ARG A 144 -21.59 -13.55 7.97
C ARG A 144 -21.37 -12.18 8.65
N ALA A 145 -20.14 -11.72 8.75
CA ALA A 145 -19.82 -10.43 9.36
C ALA A 145 -20.50 -9.27 8.60
N ALA A 146 -20.45 -9.28 7.28
CA ALA A 146 -21.10 -8.26 6.46
C ALA A 146 -22.61 -8.22 6.67
N ARG A 147 -23.27 -9.38 6.69
CA ARG A 147 -24.72 -9.48 7.00
C ARG A 147 -25.05 -8.98 8.39
N ALA A 148 -24.25 -9.35 9.40
CA ALA A 148 -24.46 -8.88 10.78
C ALA A 148 -24.36 -7.37 10.92
N ARG A 149 -23.56 -6.71 10.08
CA ARG A 149 -23.44 -5.24 9.98
C ARG A 149 -24.55 -4.58 9.15
N GLY A 150 -25.47 -5.35 8.60
CA GLY A 150 -26.54 -4.82 7.76
C GLY A 150 -26.06 -4.35 6.37
N ALA A 151 -24.99 -4.94 5.85
CA ALA A 151 -24.50 -4.59 4.51
C ALA A 151 -25.58 -4.80 3.46
N THR A 152 -25.90 -3.74 2.71
CA THR A 152 -26.90 -3.74 1.62
C THR A 152 -26.27 -3.89 0.24
N SER A 153 -24.94 -3.88 0.17
CA SER A 153 -24.16 -4.03 -1.05
C SER A 153 -23.09 -5.12 -0.87
N PRO A 154 -22.61 -5.73 -1.98
CA PRO A 154 -21.53 -6.70 -1.92
C PRO A 154 -20.27 -6.15 -1.24
N THR A 155 -19.67 -6.95 -0.39
CA THR A 155 -18.38 -6.63 0.27
C THR A 155 -17.24 -7.09 -0.64
N PRO A 156 -16.33 -6.19 -1.04
CA PRO A 156 -15.22 -6.57 -1.90
C PRO A 156 -14.22 -7.44 -1.15
N VAL A 157 -13.82 -8.54 -1.77
CA VAL A 157 -12.73 -9.40 -1.33
C VAL A 157 -11.84 -9.75 -2.52
N HIS A 158 -10.58 -10.08 -2.29
CA HIS A 158 -9.73 -10.68 -3.30
C HIS A 158 -9.55 -12.15 -2.99
N VAL A 159 -9.85 -13.01 -3.96
CA VAL A 159 -9.59 -14.45 -3.84
C VAL A 159 -8.17 -14.73 -4.34
N ASN A 160 -7.35 -15.34 -3.49
CA ASN A 160 -6.04 -15.81 -3.90
C ASN A 160 -6.14 -17.25 -4.40
N ILE A 161 -5.63 -17.49 -5.62
CA ILE A 161 -5.57 -18.80 -6.23
C ILE A 161 -4.12 -19.28 -6.23
N ASP A 162 -3.88 -20.47 -5.72
CA ASP A 162 -2.54 -21.08 -5.78
C ASP A 162 -2.29 -21.67 -7.17
N THR A 163 -1.38 -21.05 -7.89
CA THR A 163 -0.94 -21.49 -9.22
C THR A 163 0.41 -22.19 -9.19
N GLY A 164 0.84 -22.66 -8.01
CA GLY A 164 2.07 -23.46 -7.86
C GLY A 164 3.08 -22.92 -6.86
N MET A 165 2.79 -21.79 -6.16
CA MET A 165 3.66 -21.29 -5.10
C MET A 165 3.54 -22.13 -3.82
N ALA A 166 2.41 -22.81 -3.62
CA ALA A 166 2.12 -23.70 -2.48
C ALA A 166 2.33 -23.03 -1.11
N ARG A 167 1.92 -21.77 -0.98
CA ARG A 167 2.01 -21.02 0.28
C ARG A 167 0.64 -20.68 0.85
N LEU A 168 -0.21 -20.03 0.07
CA LEU A 168 -1.57 -19.63 0.39
C LEU A 168 -2.38 -19.65 -0.91
N GLY A 169 -3.68 -19.86 -0.81
CA GLY A 169 -4.59 -19.78 -1.96
C GLY A 169 -5.48 -21.00 -2.07
N MET A 170 -6.63 -20.82 -2.69
CA MET A 170 -7.51 -21.92 -3.11
C MET A 170 -6.87 -22.66 -4.26
N PHE A 171 -7.09 -23.95 -4.33
CA PHE A 171 -6.72 -24.71 -5.53
C PHE A 171 -7.64 -24.34 -6.70
N PRO A 172 -7.11 -24.35 -7.96
CA PRO A 172 -7.91 -24.03 -9.14
C PRO A 172 -9.18 -24.87 -9.27
N GLU A 173 -9.15 -26.10 -8.78
CA GLU A 173 -10.28 -27.04 -8.80
C GLU A 173 -11.43 -26.63 -7.87
N GLU A 174 -11.17 -25.78 -6.88
CA GLU A 174 -12.16 -25.26 -5.94
C GLU A 174 -12.93 -24.04 -6.50
N LEU A 175 -12.43 -23.41 -7.57
CA LEU A 175 -13.06 -22.22 -8.17
C LEU A 175 -14.55 -22.40 -8.53
N PRO A 176 -15.00 -23.55 -9.06
CA PRO A 176 -16.42 -23.76 -9.34
C PRO A 176 -17.34 -23.64 -8.11
N LEU A 177 -16.78 -23.78 -6.89
CA LEU A 177 -17.53 -23.63 -5.64
C LEU A 177 -17.83 -22.16 -5.28
N LEU A 178 -17.26 -21.20 -6.02
CA LEU A 178 -17.49 -19.77 -5.84
C LEU A 178 -18.65 -19.22 -6.69
N ALA A 179 -19.24 -20.04 -7.56
CA ALA A 179 -20.26 -19.65 -8.52
C ALA A 179 -21.68 -19.62 -7.92
#